data_d058c5d7b16c95df8e2ae307660d5e1c
#
_entry.id   d058c5d7b16c95df8e2ae307660d5e1c
#
_cell.length_a   1.000
_cell.length_b   1.000
_cell.length_c   1.000
_cell.angle_alpha   90.00
_cell.angle_beta   90.00
_cell.angle_gamma   90.00
#
_symmetry.space_group_name_H-M   'P 1'
#
loop_
_entity.id
_entity.type
_entity.pdbx_description
1 polymer ?
#
loop_
_entity_poly.entity_id
_entity_poly.type
_entity_poly.pdbx_seq_one_letter_code
_entity_poly.pdbx_strand_id
1 'polypeptide(L)'
;MGKLIGVAIVTYNRLTLLQECLDCVFNQSRSFDFIMVVNNCSTDGTKEYLDGIEKIKNMEIIHTNENLGGAGGFELAVENLYTKVDYLLLIDDDAMLDREFLFNIEKNMENNILAYSGSVLTNNVIDTSHRRILNNKILMTKKDINIERYESNSFLYDLSTFCGLLVSTKVIEKIGFPKSEYFIWYDDTEYSLRISKYTKIKNVNNATINHKTKSNVSTDLNWKSYYGYRNFINMGKLYSKCPVAFVTYRYSYHLFRWIQYSFKAKICKDRKQYYCGCARLNLDVVIDSFKNRLGISLKYYPGLKF
;
A
#
# COMPACT_ATOMS: atom_id res chain seq x y z
N MET A 1 -26.46 -11.35 14.35
CA MET A 1 -25.20 -12.01 13.99
C MET A 1 -24.10 -10.96 13.94
N GLY A 2 -22.91 -11.26 14.49
CA GLY A 2 -21.73 -10.38 14.35
C GLY A 2 -21.28 -10.28 12.89
N LYS A 3 -20.47 -9.28 12.57
CA LYS A 3 -19.88 -9.14 11.24
C LYS A 3 -18.80 -10.19 11.02
N LEU A 4 -18.78 -10.82 9.86
CA LEU A 4 -17.65 -11.66 9.44
C LEU A 4 -16.51 -10.77 8.97
N ILE A 5 -15.34 -10.91 9.58
CA ILE A 5 -14.16 -10.07 9.28
C ILE A 5 -13.00 -10.97 8.89
N GLY A 6 -12.48 -10.76 7.69
CA GLY A 6 -11.28 -11.43 7.21
C GLY A 6 -10.05 -10.52 7.23
N VAL A 7 -8.88 -11.13 7.18
CA VAL A 7 -7.60 -10.44 7.00
C VAL A 7 -6.86 -10.99 5.79
N ALA A 8 -6.33 -10.11 4.97
CA ALA A 8 -5.48 -10.40 3.83
C ALA A 8 -4.06 -9.90 4.09
N ILE A 9 -3.09 -10.80 4.00
CA ILE A 9 -1.67 -10.56 4.24
C ILE A 9 -0.91 -10.86 2.95
N VAL A 10 -0.07 -9.93 2.51
CA VAL A 10 0.82 -10.13 1.36
C VAL A 10 2.26 -10.14 1.83
N THR A 11 3.03 -11.17 1.43
CA THR A 11 4.44 -11.33 1.82
C THR A 11 5.34 -11.60 0.63
N TYR A 12 6.59 -11.13 0.70
CA TYR A 12 7.64 -11.40 -0.27
C TYR A 12 9.03 -11.38 0.38
N ASN A 13 9.67 -12.55 0.53
CA ASN A 13 11.02 -12.70 1.09
C ASN A 13 11.20 -12.02 2.45
N ARG A 14 10.28 -12.28 3.40
CA ARG A 14 10.26 -11.71 4.75
C ARG A 14 9.74 -12.70 5.79
N LEU A 15 10.24 -13.95 5.74
CA LEU A 15 9.75 -15.04 6.59
C LEU A 15 9.60 -14.64 8.07
N THR A 16 10.63 -14.06 8.68
CA THR A 16 10.60 -13.70 10.11
C THR A 16 9.51 -12.66 10.43
N LEU A 17 9.32 -11.65 9.58
CA LEU A 17 8.26 -10.65 9.76
C LEU A 17 6.88 -11.25 9.58
N LEU A 18 6.71 -12.12 8.58
CA LEU A 18 5.45 -12.85 8.38
C LEU A 18 5.08 -13.71 9.60
N GLN A 19 6.05 -14.42 10.19
CA GLN A 19 5.82 -15.22 11.40
C GLN A 19 5.29 -14.35 12.55
N GLU A 20 5.94 -13.22 12.82
CA GLU A 20 5.50 -12.28 13.85
C GLU A 20 4.13 -11.66 13.53
N CYS A 21 3.87 -11.33 12.26
CA CYS A 21 2.57 -10.81 11.82
C CYS A 21 1.45 -11.84 12.04
N LEU A 22 1.68 -13.10 11.66
CA LEU A 22 0.72 -14.18 11.86
C LEU A 22 0.49 -14.46 13.35
N ASP A 23 1.52 -14.42 14.19
CA ASP A 23 1.36 -14.53 15.64
C ASP A 23 0.45 -13.42 16.19
N CYS A 24 0.58 -12.18 15.72
CA CYS A 24 -0.31 -11.08 16.11
C CYS A 24 -1.76 -11.32 15.62
N VAL A 25 -1.95 -11.87 14.43
CA VAL A 25 -3.25 -12.19 13.85
C VAL A 25 -3.94 -13.33 14.61
N PHE A 26 -3.22 -14.39 14.95
CA PHE A 26 -3.76 -15.54 15.71
C PHE A 26 -4.09 -15.20 17.16
N ASN A 27 -3.37 -14.25 17.77
CA ASN A 27 -3.54 -13.87 19.17
C ASN A 27 -4.49 -12.67 19.38
N GLN A 28 -5.29 -12.29 18.39
CA GLN A 28 -6.30 -11.25 18.56
C GLN A 28 -7.36 -11.67 19.60
N SER A 29 -7.77 -10.76 20.48
CA SER A 29 -8.85 -11.02 21.48
C SER A 29 -10.20 -11.27 20.81
N ARG A 30 -10.46 -10.63 19.69
CA ARG A 30 -11.50 -10.95 18.72
C ARG A 30 -10.84 -11.59 17.50
N SER A 31 -10.97 -12.91 17.32
CA SER A 31 -10.33 -13.64 16.23
C SER A 31 -10.90 -13.24 14.85
N PHE A 32 -10.07 -13.25 13.82
CA PHE A 32 -10.53 -13.12 12.43
C PHE A 32 -11.35 -14.36 12.03
N ASP A 33 -12.40 -14.16 11.25
CA ASP A 33 -13.24 -15.26 10.75
C ASP A 33 -12.60 -15.98 9.57
N PHE A 34 -11.77 -15.25 8.78
CA PHE A 34 -10.96 -15.80 7.69
C PHE A 34 -9.59 -15.13 7.63
N ILE A 35 -8.58 -15.90 7.29
CA ILE A 35 -7.19 -15.44 7.09
C ILE A 35 -6.76 -15.85 5.69
N MET A 36 -6.31 -14.90 4.89
CA MET A 36 -5.73 -15.12 3.58
C MET A 36 -4.27 -14.66 3.56
N VAL A 37 -3.36 -15.53 3.17
CA VAL A 37 -1.96 -15.20 2.98
C VAL A 37 -1.57 -15.38 1.52
N VAL A 38 -1.09 -14.33 0.88
CA VAL A 38 -0.50 -14.41 -0.46
C VAL A 38 1.01 -14.39 -0.34
N ASN A 39 1.63 -15.53 -0.56
CA ASN A 39 3.07 -15.65 -0.72
C ASN A 39 3.45 -15.31 -2.16
N ASN A 40 4.00 -14.14 -2.35
CA ASN A 40 4.26 -13.52 -3.64
C ASN A 40 5.57 -14.04 -4.27
N CYS A 41 5.68 -15.36 -4.45
CA CYS A 41 6.85 -16.06 -4.99
C CYS A 41 8.14 -15.88 -4.15
N SER A 42 8.05 -16.08 -2.82
CA SER A 42 9.21 -16.00 -1.92
C SER A 42 10.16 -17.18 -2.10
N THR A 43 11.44 -16.94 -1.81
CA THR A 43 12.56 -17.92 -1.94
C THR A 43 13.38 -18.08 -0.66
N ASP A 44 12.86 -17.58 0.48
CA ASP A 44 13.55 -17.51 1.77
C ASP A 44 13.03 -18.51 2.82
N GLY A 45 12.33 -19.58 2.38
CA GLY A 45 11.70 -20.57 3.28
C GLY A 45 10.26 -20.21 3.67
N THR A 46 9.73 -19.10 3.17
CA THR A 46 8.34 -18.67 3.44
C THR A 46 7.32 -19.72 2.95
N LYS A 47 7.57 -20.34 1.79
CA LYS A 47 6.66 -21.35 1.24
C LYS A 47 6.57 -22.54 2.16
N GLU A 48 7.70 -23.11 2.56
CA GLU A 48 7.79 -24.29 3.42
C GLU A 48 7.14 -24.05 4.79
N TYR A 49 7.33 -22.86 5.34
CA TYR A 49 6.67 -22.45 6.58
C TYR A 49 5.15 -22.42 6.44
N LEU A 50 4.64 -21.79 5.38
CA LEU A 50 3.20 -21.67 5.12
C LEU A 50 2.55 -23.03 4.85
N ASP A 51 3.20 -23.89 4.05
CA ASP A 51 2.74 -25.28 3.81
C ASP A 51 2.62 -26.07 5.14
N GLY A 52 3.48 -25.78 6.12
CA GLY A 52 3.45 -26.40 7.45
C GLY A 52 2.25 -25.98 8.32
N ILE A 53 1.67 -24.83 8.08
CA ILE A 53 0.54 -24.25 8.85
C ILE A 53 -0.78 -24.19 8.05
N GLU A 54 -0.83 -24.68 6.83
CA GLU A 54 -2.02 -24.65 5.94
C GLU A 54 -3.28 -25.29 6.58
N LYS A 55 -3.10 -26.21 7.54
CA LYS A 55 -4.20 -26.92 8.21
C LYS A 55 -4.94 -26.07 9.26
N ILE A 56 -4.53 -24.83 9.48
CA ILE A 56 -5.23 -23.95 10.43
C ILE A 56 -6.63 -23.64 9.86
N LYS A 57 -7.64 -23.87 10.69
CA LYS A 57 -9.04 -23.65 10.32
C LYS A 57 -9.26 -22.20 9.88
N ASN A 58 -10.00 -22.00 8.79
CA ASN A 58 -10.32 -20.70 8.20
C ASN A 58 -9.10 -19.91 7.70
N MET A 59 -8.01 -20.59 7.38
CA MET A 59 -6.84 -20.02 6.72
C MET A 59 -6.72 -20.56 5.31
N GLU A 60 -6.45 -19.66 4.36
CA GLU A 60 -6.14 -20.00 2.98
C GLU A 60 -4.81 -19.36 2.57
N ILE A 61 -4.02 -20.10 1.84
CA ILE A 61 -2.70 -19.68 1.37
C ILE A 61 -2.66 -19.75 -0.15
N ILE A 62 -2.18 -18.69 -0.78
CA ILE A 62 -1.95 -18.65 -2.22
C ILE A 62 -0.45 -18.44 -2.46
N HIS A 63 0.17 -19.38 -3.16
CA HIS A 63 1.54 -19.25 -3.65
C HIS A 63 1.51 -18.81 -5.11
N THR A 64 2.06 -17.65 -5.41
CA THR A 64 2.16 -17.18 -6.79
C THR A 64 3.39 -17.76 -7.48
N ASN A 65 3.33 -17.91 -8.81
CA ASN A 65 4.44 -18.42 -9.61
C ASN A 65 5.50 -17.34 -9.95
N GLU A 66 5.14 -16.06 -9.74
CA GLU A 66 6.01 -14.91 -9.98
C GLU A 66 5.69 -13.80 -8.97
N ASN A 67 6.61 -12.85 -8.81
CA ASN A 67 6.37 -11.69 -7.95
C ASN A 67 5.45 -10.69 -8.65
N LEU A 68 4.20 -10.64 -8.22
CA LEU A 68 3.16 -9.72 -8.72
C LEU A 68 3.26 -8.30 -8.14
N GLY A 69 4.25 -8.04 -7.25
CA GLY A 69 4.30 -6.82 -6.45
C GLY A 69 3.25 -6.79 -5.34
N GLY A 70 3.32 -5.78 -4.47
CA GLY A 70 2.31 -5.61 -3.42
C GLY A 70 0.91 -5.42 -4.00
N ALA A 71 0.78 -4.63 -5.06
CA ALA A 71 -0.50 -4.35 -5.71
C ALA A 71 -1.20 -5.62 -6.24
N GLY A 72 -0.46 -6.49 -6.94
CA GLY A 72 -1.00 -7.75 -7.46
C GLY A 72 -1.31 -8.76 -6.36
N GLY A 73 -0.48 -8.82 -5.31
CA GLY A 73 -0.75 -9.65 -4.14
C GLY A 73 -2.06 -9.26 -3.44
N PHE A 74 -2.29 -7.96 -3.23
CA PHE A 74 -3.54 -7.47 -2.62
C PHE A 74 -4.74 -7.64 -3.54
N GLU A 75 -4.62 -7.42 -4.87
CA GLU A 75 -5.71 -7.73 -5.81
C GLU A 75 -6.14 -9.18 -5.66
N LEU A 76 -5.19 -10.13 -5.72
CA LEU A 76 -5.43 -11.56 -5.62
C LEU A 76 -6.07 -11.95 -4.27
N ALA A 77 -5.58 -11.37 -3.17
CA ALA A 77 -6.13 -11.63 -1.84
C ALA A 77 -7.57 -11.13 -1.71
N VAL A 78 -7.85 -9.90 -2.17
CA VAL A 78 -9.19 -9.31 -2.11
C VAL A 78 -10.17 -10.11 -2.97
N GLU A 79 -9.80 -10.47 -4.21
CA GLU A 79 -10.63 -11.25 -5.13
C GLU A 79 -11.06 -12.60 -4.55
N ASN A 80 -10.17 -13.28 -3.82
CA ASN A 80 -10.45 -14.61 -3.27
C ASN A 80 -11.19 -14.58 -1.91
N LEU A 81 -11.17 -13.44 -1.21
CA LEU A 81 -11.71 -13.36 0.16
C LEU A 81 -12.99 -12.53 0.27
N TYR A 82 -13.24 -11.54 -0.63
CA TYR A 82 -14.33 -10.56 -0.45
C TYR A 82 -15.73 -11.18 -0.40
N THR A 83 -15.97 -12.33 -1.01
CA THR A 83 -17.28 -13.01 -1.01
C THR A 83 -17.52 -13.85 0.26
N LYS A 84 -16.49 -14.06 1.10
CA LYS A 84 -16.53 -14.92 2.29
C LYS A 84 -16.78 -14.14 3.58
N VAL A 85 -16.69 -12.81 3.54
CA VAL A 85 -16.72 -11.94 4.72
C VAL A 85 -17.54 -10.68 4.48
N ASP A 86 -17.91 -9.96 5.55
CA ASP A 86 -18.57 -8.64 5.47
C ASP A 86 -17.55 -7.50 5.37
N TYR A 87 -16.38 -7.67 5.99
CA TYR A 87 -15.29 -6.72 6.00
C TYR A 87 -13.95 -7.42 5.78
N LEU A 88 -13.05 -6.76 5.09
CA LEU A 88 -11.72 -7.26 4.78
C LEU A 88 -10.64 -6.28 5.23
N LEU A 89 -9.76 -6.74 6.11
CA LEU A 89 -8.57 -6.01 6.56
C LEU A 89 -7.40 -6.30 5.63
N LEU A 90 -6.75 -5.26 5.12
CA LEU A 90 -5.54 -5.33 4.30
C LEU A 90 -4.33 -4.93 5.14
N ILE A 91 -3.34 -5.81 5.25
CA ILE A 91 -2.08 -5.55 5.97
C ILE A 91 -0.87 -6.12 5.21
N ASP A 92 0.26 -5.42 5.31
CA ASP A 92 1.56 -5.93 4.91
C ASP A 92 2.11 -6.90 5.98
N ASP A 93 3.09 -7.73 5.61
CA ASP A 93 3.74 -8.72 6.49
C ASP A 93 4.60 -8.11 7.62
N ASP A 94 4.80 -6.79 7.63
CA ASP A 94 5.51 -6.02 8.65
C ASP A 94 4.58 -5.16 9.54
N ALA A 95 3.27 -5.39 9.45
CA ALA A 95 2.24 -4.71 10.23
C ALA A 95 1.76 -5.57 11.42
N MET A 96 2.32 -5.34 12.61
CA MET A 96 2.01 -6.10 13.82
C MET A 96 0.81 -5.50 14.53
N LEU A 97 -0.35 -6.16 14.44
CA LEU A 97 -1.58 -5.71 15.09
C LEU A 97 -1.46 -5.85 16.62
N ASP A 98 -1.88 -4.82 17.35
CA ASP A 98 -2.08 -4.98 18.80
C ASP A 98 -3.15 -6.03 19.09
N ARG A 99 -3.07 -6.70 20.23
CA ARG A 99 -3.99 -7.78 20.62
C ARG A 99 -5.47 -7.37 20.58
N GLU A 100 -5.77 -6.13 20.94
CA GLU A 100 -7.13 -5.59 20.97
C GLU A 100 -7.52 -4.84 19.69
N PHE A 101 -6.70 -4.92 18.63
CA PHE A 101 -6.92 -4.15 17.40
C PHE A 101 -8.31 -4.39 16.82
N LEU A 102 -8.64 -5.64 16.52
CA LEU A 102 -9.91 -5.96 15.87
C LEU A 102 -11.10 -5.69 16.79
N PHE A 103 -11.00 -5.99 18.08
CA PHE A 103 -12.02 -5.68 19.08
C PHE A 103 -12.30 -4.17 19.14
N ASN A 104 -11.26 -3.35 19.17
CA ASN A 104 -11.40 -1.89 19.18
C ASN A 104 -12.04 -1.37 17.90
N ILE A 105 -11.66 -1.91 16.72
CA ILE A 105 -12.33 -1.57 15.46
C ILE A 105 -13.82 -1.91 15.52
N GLU A 106 -14.17 -3.17 15.87
CA GLU A 106 -15.55 -3.67 15.87
C GLU A 106 -16.44 -2.85 16.81
N LYS A 107 -15.95 -2.54 18.01
CA LYS A 107 -16.65 -1.69 19.00
C LYS A 107 -16.95 -0.27 18.49
N ASN A 108 -16.15 0.25 17.55
CA ASN A 108 -16.29 1.59 17.00
C ASN A 108 -16.95 1.62 15.61
N MET A 109 -17.51 0.49 15.15
CA MET A 109 -18.23 0.44 13.88
C MET A 109 -19.55 1.21 13.93
N GLU A 110 -19.83 1.96 12.87
CA GLU A 110 -21.05 2.76 12.69
C GLU A 110 -21.73 2.38 11.37
N ASN A 111 -23.06 2.47 11.32
CA ASN A 111 -23.84 2.05 10.16
C ASN A 111 -23.55 2.85 8.87
N ASN A 112 -23.10 4.10 9.00
CA ASN A 112 -22.82 5.01 7.90
C ASN A 112 -21.35 5.02 7.47
N ILE A 113 -20.46 4.29 8.16
CA ILE A 113 -19.04 4.16 7.85
C ILE A 113 -18.75 2.76 7.37
N LEU A 114 -18.14 2.65 6.19
CA LEU A 114 -17.88 1.38 5.52
C LEU A 114 -16.37 1.09 5.36
N ALA A 115 -15.50 1.94 5.90
CA ALA A 115 -14.08 1.73 5.91
C ALA A 115 -13.45 2.25 7.21
N TYR A 116 -12.50 1.48 7.76
CA TYR A 116 -11.87 1.72 9.04
C TYR A 116 -10.36 1.51 8.97
N SER A 117 -9.66 2.03 9.96
CA SER A 117 -8.24 1.76 10.18
C SER A 117 -7.88 1.99 11.65
N GLY A 118 -6.68 1.59 12.01
CA GLY A 118 -6.09 1.93 13.31
C GLY A 118 -4.94 2.93 13.21
N SER A 119 -4.33 3.27 14.33
CA SER A 119 -3.15 4.11 14.41
C SER A 119 -1.89 3.29 14.15
N VAL A 120 -1.05 3.75 13.23
CA VAL A 120 0.24 3.09 12.93
C VAL A 120 1.34 3.72 13.77
N LEU A 121 2.14 2.87 14.41
CA LEU A 121 3.33 3.26 15.14
C LEU A 121 4.58 2.73 14.43
N THR A 122 5.57 3.60 14.24
CA THR A 122 6.92 3.22 13.79
C THR A 122 7.88 3.55 14.93
N ASN A 123 8.62 2.57 15.43
CA ASN A 123 9.48 2.72 16.62
C ASN A 123 8.73 3.29 17.85
N ASN A 124 7.52 2.82 18.10
CA ASN A 124 6.62 3.27 19.19
C ASN A 124 6.17 4.73 19.12
N VAL A 125 6.33 5.39 17.97
CA VAL A 125 5.84 6.76 17.73
C VAL A 125 4.76 6.72 16.64
N ILE A 126 3.69 7.49 16.82
CA ILE A 126 2.63 7.60 15.80
C ILE A 126 3.23 8.06 14.47
N ASP A 127 3.03 7.26 13.44
CA ASP A 127 3.44 7.56 12.07
C ASP A 127 2.25 8.11 11.27
N THR A 128 2.17 9.44 11.22
CA THR A 128 1.07 10.15 10.56
C THR A 128 1.06 9.92 9.04
N SER A 129 2.16 9.46 8.47
CA SER A 129 2.30 9.26 7.01
C SER A 129 1.38 8.18 6.43
N HIS A 130 0.78 7.35 7.28
CA HIS A 130 -0.16 6.30 6.87
C HIS A 130 -1.60 6.79 6.71
N ARG A 131 -1.95 7.95 7.28
CA ARG A 131 -3.31 8.53 7.26
C ARG A 131 -3.26 9.95 6.72
N ARG A 132 -3.92 10.20 5.59
CA ARG A 132 -3.75 11.44 4.84
C ARG A 132 -5.07 12.00 4.33
N ILE A 133 -5.10 13.29 4.04
CA ILE A 133 -6.16 13.95 3.29
C ILE A 133 -5.64 14.39 1.92
N LEU A 134 -6.54 14.44 0.94
CA LEU A 134 -6.25 15.04 -0.36
C LEU A 134 -6.34 16.56 -0.26
N ASN A 135 -5.18 17.21 -0.13
CA ASN A 135 -5.08 18.63 0.13
C ASN A 135 -5.37 19.50 -1.12
N ASN A 136 -4.87 19.06 -2.27
CA ASN A 136 -5.11 19.75 -3.55
C ASN A 136 -5.57 18.76 -4.62
N LYS A 137 -6.82 18.95 -5.09
CA LYS A 137 -7.44 18.03 -6.07
C LYS A 137 -6.96 18.25 -7.52
N ILE A 138 -6.27 19.34 -7.82
CA ILE A 138 -5.68 19.59 -9.15
C ILE A 138 -4.30 18.94 -9.21
N LEU A 139 -3.43 19.26 -8.25
CA LEU A 139 -2.06 18.73 -8.20
C LEU A 139 -1.95 17.37 -7.50
N MET A 140 -3.07 16.85 -6.99
CA MET A 140 -3.15 15.58 -6.28
C MET A 140 -2.18 15.49 -5.09
N THR A 141 -1.92 16.64 -4.42
CA THR A 141 -1.07 16.68 -3.23
C THR A 141 -1.80 16.16 -2.02
N LYS A 142 -1.05 15.46 -1.17
CA LYS A 142 -1.53 14.85 0.08
C LYS A 142 -0.94 15.59 1.27
N LYS A 143 -1.68 15.62 2.38
CA LYS A 143 -1.21 16.10 3.67
C LYS A 143 -1.49 15.05 4.73
N ASP A 144 -0.51 14.75 5.55
CA ASP A 144 -0.66 13.84 6.68
C ASP A 144 -1.66 14.43 7.69
N ILE A 145 -2.38 13.55 8.38
CA ILE A 145 -3.27 13.98 9.48
C ILE A 145 -2.42 14.55 10.62
N ASN A 146 -2.87 15.69 11.17
CA ASN A 146 -2.18 16.30 12.30
C ASN A 146 -2.14 15.35 13.51
N ILE A 147 -1.00 15.28 14.17
CA ILE A 147 -0.76 14.40 15.32
C ILE A 147 -1.79 14.60 16.45
N GLU A 148 -2.26 15.83 16.67
CA GLU A 148 -3.28 16.15 17.67
C GLU A 148 -4.61 15.40 17.46
N ARG A 149 -4.91 14.98 16.23
CA ARG A 149 -6.12 14.17 15.94
C ARG A 149 -6.04 12.77 16.56
N TYR A 150 -4.85 12.27 16.82
CA TYR A 150 -4.64 10.98 17.47
C TYR A 150 -4.87 11.00 18.98
N GLU A 151 -5.02 12.17 19.59
CA GLU A 151 -5.41 12.34 21.01
C GLU A 151 -6.91 12.12 21.24
N SER A 152 -7.73 12.21 20.20
CA SER A 152 -9.17 11.92 20.25
C SER A 152 -9.42 10.40 20.15
N ASN A 153 -10.67 9.95 20.31
CA ASN A 153 -11.02 8.52 20.15
C ASN A 153 -10.92 8.06 18.69
N SER A 154 -11.23 8.93 17.74
CA SER A 154 -11.26 8.62 16.30
C SER A 154 -11.30 9.88 15.46
N PHE A 155 -10.97 9.75 14.16
CA PHE A 155 -11.14 10.82 13.17
C PHE A 155 -11.45 10.26 11.78
N LEU A 156 -12.00 11.10 10.90
CA LEU A 156 -12.25 10.77 9.50
C LEU A 156 -11.16 11.34 8.60
N TYR A 157 -10.80 10.58 7.56
CA TYR A 157 -9.77 10.97 6.59
C TYR A 157 -10.04 10.34 5.21
N ASP A 158 -9.16 10.59 4.20
CA ASP A 158 -9.42 10.23 2.80
C ASP A 158 -8.56 9.08 2.28
N LEU A 159 -7.27 9.06 2.64
CA LEU A 159 -6.25 8.23 2.00
C LEU A 159 -5.49 7.40 3.04
N SER A 160 -5.59 6.10 2.93
CA SER A 160 -4.92 5.09 3.78
C SER A 160 -3.83 4.37 3.01
N THR A 161 -2.83 3.87 3.74
CA THR A 161 -2.01 2.76 3.25
C THR A 161 -2.70 1.43 3.56
N PHE A 162 -2.24 0.32 2.93
CA PHE A 162 -2.72 -1.02 3.28
C PHE A 162 -2.19 -1.52 4.63
N CYS A 163 -1.43 -0.71 5.35
CA CYS A 163 -1.09 -0.99 6.74
C CYS A 163 -2.32 -0.77 7.64
N GLY A 164 -3.23 -1.75 7.67
CA GLY A 164 -4.43 -1.77 8.50
C GLY A 164 -5.64 -1.03 7.92
N LEU A 165 -5.94 -1.21 6.64
CA LEU A 165 -7.16 -0.72 6.01
C LEU A 165 -8.25 -1.80 6.01
N LEU A 166 -9.30 -1.61 6.78
CA LEU A 166 -10.49 -2.46 6.79
C LEU A 166 -11.58 -1.85 5.92
N VAL A 167 -12.09 -2.61 4.96
CA VAL A 167 -13.10 -2.17 3.99
C VAL A 167 -14.28 -3.12 3.96
N SER A 168 -15.51 -2.59 3.94
CA SER A 168 -16.72 -3.38 3.72
C SER A 168 -16.74 -3.96 2.31
N THR A 169 -17.12 -5.23 2.18
CA THR A 169 -17.27 -5.89 0.88
C THR A 169 -18.34 -5.23 0.01
N LYS A 170 -19.34 -4.58 0.58
CA LYS A 170 -20.30 -3.73 -0.13
C LYS A 170 -19.65 -2.56 -0.89
N VAL A 171 -18.52 -2.05 -0.38
CA VAL A 171 -17.73 -1.03 -1.09
C VAL A 171 -16.89 -1.70 -2.16
N ILE A 172 -16.24 -2.83 -1.85
CA ILE A 172 -15.42 -3.60 -2.80
C ILE A 172 -16.22 -3.98 -4.04
N GLU A 173 -17.46 -4.45 -3.89
CA GLU A 173 -18.38 -4.76 -5.00
C GLU A 173 -18.59 -3.58 -5.96
N LYS A 174 -18.59 -2.36 -5.43
CA LYS A 174 -18.81 -1.13 -6.24
C LYS A 174 -17.55 -0.59 -6.88
N ILE A 175 -16.41 -0.75 -6.23
CA ILE A 175 -15.16 -0.14 -6.67
C ILE A 175 -14.20 -1.13 -7.36
N GLY A 176 -14.45 -2.44 -7.23
CA GLY A 176 -13.54 -3.51 -7.66
C GLY A 176 -12.32 -3.66 -6.74
N PHE A 177 -11.30 -4.31 -7.25
CA PHE A 177 -10.11 -4.72 -6.50
C PHE A 177 -8.97 -3.68 -6.60
N PRO A 178 -7.92 -3.77 -5.78
CA PRO A 178 -6.69 -3.00 -5.98
C PRO A 178 -6.14 -3.17 -7.40
N LYS A 179 -5.45 -2.17 -7.93
CA LYS A 179 -4.90 -2.22 -9.30
C LYS A 179 -3.56 -2.94 -9.34
N SER A 180 -3.54 -4.22 -9.69
CA SER A 180 -2.32 -5.03 -9.89
C SER A 180 -1.30 -4.39 -10.84
N GLU A 181 -1.79 -3.68 -11.88
CA GLU A 181 -0.98 -2.98 -12.86
C GLU A 181 -0.02 -1.93 -12.25
N TYR A 182 -0.26 -1.51 -11.01
CA TYR A 182 0.63 -0.58 -10.31
C TYR A 182 1.90 -1.27 -9.82
N PHE A 183 1.88 -2.57 -9.61
CA PHE A 183 2.97 -3.40 -9.10
C PHE A 183 3.38 -3.02 -7.66
N ILE A 184 3.80 -1.77 -7.43
CA ILE A 184 4.16 -1.23 -6.11
C ILE A 184 3.98 0.29 -6.08
N TRP A 185 3.60 0.82 -4.92
CA TRP A 185 3.34 2.23 -4.61
C TRP A 185 2.14 2.83 -5.34
N TYR A 186 1.36 3.60 -4.61
CA TYR A 186 0.12 4.27 -5.01
C TYR A 186 -1.08 3.36 -5.27
N ASP A 187 -0.97 2.05 -5.20
CA ASP A 187 -2.08 1.11 -5.21
C ASP A 187 -3.04 1.35 -4.04
N ASP A 188 -2.51 1.53 -2.83
CA ASP A 188 -3.22 1.90 -1.61
C ASP A 188 -3.93 3.27 -1.72
N THR A 189 -3.20 4.26 -2.22
CA THR A 189 -3.72 5.63 -2.39
C THR A 189 -4.82 5.67 -3.47
N GLU A 190 -4.64 4.99 -4.59
CA GLU A 190 -5.64 4.88 -5.66
C GLU A 190 -6.90 4.15 -5.17
N TYR A 191 -6.72 3.06 -4.42
CA TYR A 191 -7.81 2.31 -3.82
C TYR A 191 -8.60 3.18 -2.83
N SER A 192 -7.90 3.91 -1.96
CA SER A 192 -8.51 4.86 -1.03
C SER A 192 -9.31 5.98 -1.73
N LEU A 193 -8.83 6.48 -2.89
CA LEU A 193 -9.57 7.45 -3.70
C LEU A 193 -10.89 6.88 -4.23
N ARG A 194 -10.92 5.59 -4.59
CA ARG A 194 -12.17 4.92 -4.98
C ARG A 194 -13.10 4.73 -3.78
N ILE A 195 -12.58 4.29 -2.63
CA ILE A 195 -13.34 4.16 -1.37
C ILE A 195 -13.96 5.50 -0.98
N SER A 196 -13.21 6.59 -1.05
CA SER A 196 -13.65 7.92 -0.61
C SER A 196 -14.80 8.52 -1.44
N LYS A 197 -15.18 7.90 -2.57
CA LYS A 197 -16.40 8.23 -3.31
C LYS A 197 -17.67 7.72 -2.63
N TYR A 198 -17.55 6.72 -1.77
CA TYR A 198 -18.70 6.06 -1.12
C TYR A 198 -18.74 6.27 0.39
N THR A 199 -17.60 6.38 1.04
CA THR A 199 -17.47 6.55 2.49
C THR A 199 -16.15 7.23 2.84
N LYS A 200 -16.10 7.94 3.98
CA LYS A 200 -14.83 8.31 4.60
C LYS A 200 -14.22 7.09 5.28
N ILE A 201 -12.91 7.12 5.50
CA ILE A 201 -12.22 6.12 6.32
C ILE A 201 -12.16 6.65 7.75
N LYS A 202 -12.62 5.83 8.72
CA LYS A 202 -12.55 6.18 10.15
C LYS A 202 -11.33 5.53 10.78
N ASN A 203 -10.39 6.36 11.27
CA ASN A 203 -9.31 5.87 12.13
C ASN A 203 -9.84 5.71 13.55
N VAL A 204 -9.62 4.54 14.15
CA VAL A 204 -9.91 4.24 15.56
C VAL A 204 -8.58 4.30 16.30
N ASN A 205 -8.38 5.35 17.12
CA ASN A 205 -7.06 5.69 17.62
C ASN A 205 -6.47 4.68 18.61
N ASN A 206 -7.30 3.97 19.35
CA ASN A 206 -6.89 2.89 20.26
C ASN A 206 -6.75 1.51 19.60
N ALA A 207 -7.02 1.38 18.30
CA ALA A 207 -6.67 0.22 17.52
C ALA A 207 -5.27 0.44 16.93
N THR A 208 -4.23 -0.13 17.52
CA THR A 208 -2.84 0.18 17.17
C THR A 208 -2.17 -0.90 16.35
N ILE A 209 -1.22 -0.50 15.50
CA ILE A 209 -0.43 -1.36 14.64
C ILE A 209 1.04 -0.92 14.77
N ASN A 210 1.93 -1.83 15.13
CA ASN A 210 3.36 -1.58 15.12
C ASN A 210 3.94 -1.96 13.74
N HIS A 211 4.37 -0.98 12.98
CA HIS A 211 4.93 -1.16 11.65
C HIS A 211 6.45 -1.32 11.72
N LYS A 212 6.94 -2.53 11.45
CA LYS A 212 8.36 -2.90 11.57
C LYS A 212 9.15 -2.58 10.30
N THR A 213 9.31 -1.30 9.99
CA THR A 213 10.18 -0.89 8.88
C THR A 213 11.63 -0.70 9.31
N LYS A 214 12.58 -1.03 8.42
CA LYS A 214 13.98 -0.64 8.60
C LYS A 214 14.10 0.88 8.36
N SER A 215 14.64 1.60 9.34
CA SER A 215 14.78 3.07 9.37
C SER A 215 15.74 3.68 8.32
N ASN A 216 16.28 2.91 7.38
CA ASN A 216 17.21 3.41 6.36
C ASN A 216 16.45 3.97 5.15
N VAL A 217 15.88 5.16 5.29
CA VAL A 217 15.31 5.88 4.15
C VAL A 217 16.44 6.54 3.37
N SER A 218 16.99 5.84 2.39
CA SER A 218 17.85 6.48 1.40
C SER A 218 17.02 7.51 0.61
N THR A 219 17.52 8.75 0.52
CA THR A 219 16.92 9.80 -0.32
C THR A 219 17.24 9.60 -1.81
N ASP A 220 18.09 8.64 -2.13
CA ASP A 220 18.47 8.31 -3.50
C ASP A 220 17.33 7.63 -4.26
N LEU A 221 17.17 7.98 -5.54
CA LEU A 221 16.22 7.31 -6.41
C LEU A 221 16.63 5.85 -6.60
N ASN A 222 15.65 4.97 -6.60
CA ASN A 222 15.82 3.54 -6.80
C ASN A 222 14.73 3.01 -7.77
N TRP A 223 14.72 1.71 -8.03
CA TRP A 223 13.76 1.08 -8.93
C TRP A 223 12.29 1.34 -8.55
N LYS A 224 11.95 1.43 -7.25
CA LYS A 224 10.58 1.74 -6.80
C LYS A 224 10.15 3.15 -7.21
N SER A 225 11.10 4.10 -7.30
CA SER A 225 10.82 5.48 -7.69
C SER A 225 10.21 5.58 -9.09
N TYR A 226 10.58 4.67 -10.01
CA TYR A 226 9.97 4.58 -11.34
C TYR A 226 8.46 4.30 -11.25
N TYR A 227 8.09 3.26 -10.49
CA TYR A 227 6.68 2.92 -10.29
C TYR A 227 5.92 4.05 -9.61
N GLY A 228 6.48 4.60 -8.54
CA GLY A 228 5.86 5.70 -7.81
C GLY A 228 5.55 6.91 -8.69
N TYR A 229 6.48 7.32 -9.54
CA TYR A 229 6.27 8.45 -10.45
C TYR A 229 5.26 8.13 -11.56
N ARG A 230 5.38 6.96 -12.17
CA ARG A 230 4.47 6.50 -13.23
C ARG A 230 3.04 6.37 -12.72
N ASN A 231 2.87 5.70 -11.58
CA ASN A 231 1.56 5.44 -10.98
C ASN A 231 0.90 6.75 -10.51
N PHE A 232 1.69 7.68 -9.94
CA PHE A 232 1.20 9.00 -9.57
C PHE A 232 0.67 9.79 -10.77
N ILE A 233 1.37 9.73 -11.91
CA ILE A 233 0.89 10.37 -13.15
C ILE A 233 -0.38 9.69 -13.63
N ASN A 234 -0.46 8.37 -13.64
CA ASN A 234 -1.68 7.63 -14.00
C ASN A 234 -2.85 7.99 -13.08
N MET A 235 -2.63 8.01 -11.77
CA MET A 235 -3.64 8.42 -10.79
C MET A 235 -4.13 9.85 -11.04
N GLY A 236 -3.23 10.79 -11.34
CA GLY A 236 -3.61 12.16 -11.65
C GLY A 236 -4.38 12.31 -12.96
N LYS A 237 -4.11 11.49 -13.97
CA LYS A 237 -4.94 11.41 -15.20
C LYS A 237 -6.39 11.04 -14.90
N LEU A 238 -6.60 10.15 -13.92
CA LEU A 238 -7.91 9.57 -13.60
C LEU A 238 -8.69 10.41 -12.58
N TYR A 239 -8.02 11.09 -11.66
CA TYR A 239 -8.65 11.66 -10.47
C TYR A 239 -8.40 13.15 -10.25
N SER A 240 -7.47 13.79 -10.97
CA SER A 240 -7.28 15.23 -10.89
C SER A 240 -8.51 16.00 -11.39
N LYS A 241 -8.83 17.11 -10.73
CA LYS A 241 -9.87 18.04 -11.22
C LYS A 241 -9.49 18.73 -12.54
N CYS A 242 -8.19 18.78 -12.87
CA CYS A 242 -7.69 19.30 -14.14
C CYS A 242 -6.57 18.38 -14.66
N PRO A 243 -6.92 17.21 -15.27
CA PRO A 243 -5.94 16.21 -15.70
C PRO A 243 -4.90 16.76 -16.66
N VAL A 244 -5.31 17.64 -17.60
CA VAL A 244 -4.39 18.23 -18.57
C VAL A 244 -3.31 19.08 -17.88
N ALA A 245 -3.71 20.00 -17.00
CA ALA A 245 -2.76 20.83 -16.26
C ALA A 245 -1.84 19.98 -15.37
N PHE A 246 -2.38 18.97 -14.68
CA PHE A 246 -1.61 18.04 -13.87
C PHE A 246 -0.55 17.30 -14.71
N VAL A 247 -0.97 16.67 -15.81
CA VAL A 247 -0.07 15.88 -16.68
C VAL A 247 1.02 16.75 -17.29
N THR A 248 0.65 17.94 -17.81
CA THR A 248 1.61 18.89 -18.36
C THR A 248 2.66 19.28 -17.31
N TYR A 249 2.22 19.63 -16.09
CA TYR A 249 3.14 19.95 -14.99
C TYR A 249 4.07 18.77 -14.66
N ARG A 250 3.53 17.54 -14.55
CA ARG A 250 4.33 16.36 -14.22
C ARG A 250 5.33 15.99 -15.31
N TYR A 251 4.93 16.05 -16.57
CA TYR A 251 5.84 15.80 -17.70
C TYR A 251 6.95 16.83 -17.76
N SER A 252 6.63 18.12 -17.63
CA SER A 252 7.64 19.20 -17.58
C SER A 252 8.61 19.00 -16.43
N TYR A 253 8.10 18.62 -15.22
CA TYR A 253 8.93 18.31 -14.07
C TYR A 253 9.92 17.15 -14.37
N HIS A 254 9.46 16.04 -14.92
CA HIS A 254 10.32 14.88 -15.18
C HIS A 254 11.30 15.13 -16.35
N LEU A 255 10.90 15.88 -17.38
CA LEU A 255 11.81 16.31 -18.44
C LEU A 255 12.90 17.25 -17.92
N PHE A 256 12.56 18.19 -17.05
CA PHE A 256 13.54 19.02 -16.35
C PHE A 256 14.51 18.19 -15.50
N ARG A 257 14.01 17.22 -14.74
CA ARG A 257 14.84 16.30 -13.95
C ARG A 257 15.74 15.44 -14.83
N TRP A 258 15.27 14.99 -15.98
CA TRP A 258 16.08 14.28 -16.97
C TRP A 258 17.27 15.15 -17.43
N ILE A 259 17.04 16.40 -17.83
CA ILE A 259 18.11 17.34 -18.22
C ILE A 259 19.09 17.56 -17.06
N GLN A 260 18.56 17.84 -15.85
CA GLN A 260 19.37 18.07 -14.65
C GLN A 260 20.28 16.88 -14.32
N TYR A 261 19.75 15.67 -14.33
CA TYR A 261 20.55 14.47 -14.05
C TYR A 261 21.54 14.15 -15.17
N SER A 262 21.17 14.39 -16.43
CA SER A 262 22.08 14.24 -17.57
C SER A 262 23.28 15.19 -17.46
N PHE A 263 23.05 16.42 -17.01
CA PHE A 263 24.11 17.38 -16.73
C PHE A 263 24.99 16.96 -15.55
N LYS A 264 24.37 16.54 -14.42
CA LYS A 264 25.12 16.02 -13.26
C LYS A 264 25.98 14.80 -13.62
N ALA A 265 25.52 13.92 -14.49
CA ALA A 265 26.28 12.76 -14.96
C ALA A 265 27.56 13.14 -15.74
N LYS A 266 27.60 14.32 -16.35
CA LYS A 266 28.79 14.83 -17.04
C LYS A 266 29.81 15.45 -16.09
N ILE A 267 29.35 16.08 -15.02
CA ILE A 267 30.20 16.82 -14.07
C ILE A 267 30.69 15.94 -12.92
N CYS A 268 29.79 15.15 -12.29
CA CYS A 268 30.07 14.36 -11.11
C CYS A 268 30.55 12.95 -11.50
N LYS A 269 31.85 12.78 -11.73
CA LYS A 269 32.43 11.51 -12.18
C LYS A 269 32.19 10.36 -11.20
N ASP A 270 32.30 10.60 -9.89
CA ASP A 270 32.15 9.59 -8.83
C ASP A 270 30.76 8.97 -8.76
N ARG A 271 29.71 9.71 -9.15
CA ARG A 271 28.32 9.23 -9.15
C ARG A 271 27.72 9.22 -10.57
N LYS A 272 28.56 9.14 -11.60
CA LYS A 272 28.10 9.19 -13.00
C LYS A 272 27.04 8.14 -13.31
N GLN A 273 27.29 6.88 -12.93
CA GLN A 273 26.37 5.78 -13.19
C GLN A 273 24.99 6.02 -12.54
N TYR A 274 24.97 6.44 -11.27
CA TYR A 274 23.74 6.79 -10.55
C TYR A 274 22.96 7.91 -11.27
N TYR A 275 23.63 9.00 -11.66
CA TYR A 275 22.97 10.11 -12.35
C TYR A 275 22.47 9.72 -13.74
N CYS A 276 23.17 8.85 -14.46
CA CYS A 276 22.69 8.28 -15.73
C CYS A 276 21.42 7.45 -15.51
N GLY A 277 21.37 6.62 -14.45
CA GLY A 277 20.18 5.86 -14.07
C GLY A 277 19.01 6.77 -13.73
N CYS A 278 19.24 7.81 -12.92
CA CYS A 278 18.22 8.81 -12.56
C CYS A 278 17.67 9.55 -13.80
N ALA A 279 18.54 9.93 -14.75
CA ALA A 279 18.12 10.57 -15.99
C ALA A 279 17.22 9.62 -16.80
N ARG A 280 17.67 8.39 -17.02
CA ARG A 280 16.89 7.37 -17.75
C ARG A 280 15.53 7.13 -17.10
N LEU A 281 15.49 6.98 -15.78
CA LEU A 281 14.24 6.78 -15.02
C LEU A 281 13.23 7.90 -15.30
N ASN A 282 13.66 9.18 -15.21
CA ASN A 282 12.75 10.30 -15.42
C ASN A 282 12.22 10.35 -16.87
N LEU A 283 13.05 10.02 -17.86
CA LEU A 283 12.61 9.94 -19.26
C LEU A 283 11.65 8.77 -19.51
N ASP A 284 11.98 7.58 -19.00
CA ASP A 284 11.13 6.39 -19.14
C ASP A 284 9.75 6.61 -18.46
N VAL A 285 9.71 7.29 -17.31
CA VAL A 285 8.44 7.69 -16.65
C VAL A 285 7.55 8.51 -17.58
N VAL A 286 8.11 9.50 -18.29
CA VAL A 286 7.33 10.31 -19.24
C VAL A 286 6.85 9.46 -20.42
N ILE A 287 7.74 8.68 -21.02
CA ILE A 287 7.42 7.85 -22.18
C ILE A 287 6.34 6.81 -21.85
N ASP A 288 6.50 6.07 -20.74
CA ASP A 288 5.59 5.00 -20.38
C ASP A 288 4.25 5.54 -19.89
N SER A 289 4.25 6.67 -19.16
CA SER A 289 3.02 7.36 -18.78
C SER A 289 2.28 7.91 -20.00
N PHE A 290 2.99 8.48 -20.99
CA PHE A 290 2.38 8.96 -22.24
C PHE A 290 1.72 7.81 -23.01
N LYS A 291 2.39 6.66 -23.09
CA LYS A 291 1.88 5.44 -23.74
C LYS A 291 0.89 4.63 -22.90
N ASN A 292 0.52 5.10 -21.70
CA ASN A 292 -0.30 4.40 -20.73
C ASN A 292 0.19 2.97 -20.41
N ARG A 293 1.51 2.77 -20.40
CA ARG A 293 2.12 1.49 -20.03
C ARG A 293 2.17 1.34 -18.51
N LEU A 294 1.42 0.40 -18.00
CA LEU A 294 1.43 -0.01 -16.60
C LEU A 294 2.02 -1.44 -16.49
N GLY A 295 1.89 -2.06 -15.32
CA GLY A 295 2.44 -3.40 -15.07
C GLY A 295 3.93 -3.40 -14.70
N ILE A 296 4.49 -4.60 -14.63
CA ILE A 296 5.90 -4.80 -14.29
C ILE A 296 6.82 -4.31 -15.40
N SER A 297 7.92 -3.69 -15.03
CA SER A 297 8.95 -3.20 -15.96
C SER A 297 10.19 -4.08 -15.88
N LEU A 298 10.61 -4.66 -16.97
CA LEU A 298 11.87 -5.42 -17.06
C LEU A 298 13.12 -4.55 -16.84
N LYS A 299 12.99 -3.22 -16.94
CA LYS A 299 14.08 -2.27 -16.69
C LYS A 299 14.22 -1.89 -15.22
N TYR A 300 13.13 -1.96 -14.44
CA TYR A 300 13.05 -1.51 -13.06
C TYR A 300 12.52 -2.64 -12.18
N TYR A 301 13.40 -3.55 -11.77
CA TYR A 301 13.07 -4.74 -11.01
C TYR A 301 13.62 -4.69 -9.57
N PRO A 302 13.08 -5.50 -8.65
CA PRO A 302 13.57 -5.56 -7.29
C PRO A 302 15.07 -5.85 -7.21
N GLY A 303 15.80 -5.02 -6.46
CA GLY A 303 17.26 -5.16 -6.32
C GLY A 303 18.10 -4.35 -7.32
N LEU A 304 17.50 -3.75 -8.36
CA LEU A 304 18.25 -2.88 -9.28
C LEU A 304 18.85 -1.68 -8.54
N LYS A 305 20.16 -1.52 -8.70
CA LYS A 305 20.92 -0.33 -8.26
C LYS A 305 21.29 0.51 -9.48
N PHE A 306 21.26 1.83 -9.35
CA PHE A 306 21.68 2.77 -10.41
C PHE A 306 23.16 3.06 -10.35
#